data_dc746e965a510582f25e8012f0c8aff8
#
_entry.id   dc746e965a510582f25e8012f0c8aff8
#
_cell.length_a   1.000
_cell.length_b   1.000
_cell.length_c   1.000
_cell.angle_alpha   90.00
_cell.angle_beta   90.00
_cell.angle_gamma   90.00
#
_symmetry.space_group_name_H-M   'P 1'
#
loop_
_entity.id
_entity.type
_entity.pdbx_description
1 polymer ?
#
loop_
_entity_poly.entity_id
_entity_poly.type
_entity_poly.pdbx_seq_one_letter_code
_entity_poly.pdbx_strand_id
1 'polypeptide(L)'
;LGKPVEYKAPSFAIDNADELPRIRNYRLNEHGCNLWWVEYGGRLDTIHQSEEIKFELWKVVYGIWDYVKNSGKYPESENLTLEWVGTIPGKRESRRFEGDYMLVQQDIVEQKDYYDRVAFGGWAMDLHPADGIYSQYNSCTQWHTKGVYSIPYRCYYSRDIDNLFLAGRIISASHVAFGSSRVMLTCSHGGQAVGKAVSICLKNKWTPRTLAKKDNIGKLQLALSRDCLLYTSPSP
;
A
#
# COMPACT_ATOMS: atom_id res chain seq x y z
N LEU A 1 13.22 1.22 31.43
CA LEU A 1 14.38 2.04 31.69
C LEU A 1 14.01 2.99 32.84
N GLY A 2 14.62 2.87 34.01
CA GLY A 2 14.23 3.67 35.21
C GLY A 2 15.00 4.99 35.38
N LYS A 3 15.69 5.48 34.37
CA LYS A 3 16.47 6.72 34.44
C LYS A 3 16.26 7.57 33.20
N PRO A 4 16.29 8.92 33.35
CA PRO A 4 16.24 9.84 32.21
C PRO A 4 17.34 9.53 31.20
N VAL A 5 17.00 9.59 29.93
CA VAL A 5 17.92 9.39 28.80
C VAL A 5 18.01 10.71 28.03
N GLU A 6 19.16 11.35 28.08
CA GLU A 6 19.42 12.54 27.29
C GLU A 6 19.48 12.20 25.79
N TYR A 7 19.02 13.14 24.98
CA TYR A 7 19.12 13.04 23.53
C TYR A 7 19.69 14.32 22.94
N LYS A 8 20.63 14.16 22.03
CA LYS A 8 21.19 15.23 21.22
C LYS A 8 20.99 14.87 19.75
N ALA A 9 20.27 15.71 19.04
CA ALA A 9 20.04 15.49 17.62
C ALA A 9 21.36 15.50 16.82
N PRO A 10 21.51 14.64 15.82
CA PRO A 10 22.60 14.77 14.87
C PRO A 10 22.46 16.05 14.05
N SER A 11 23.58 16.59 13.56
CA SER A 11 23.64 17.86 12.84
C SER A 11 22.83 17.90 11.52
N PHE A 12 22.43 16.74 11.01
CA PHE A 12 21.60 16.64 9.81
C PHE A 12 20.11 16.66 10.10
N ALA A 13 19.68 16.55 11.37
CA ALA A 13 18.26 16.58 11.74
C ALA A 13 17.65 17.96 11.42
N ILE A 14 16.36 18.00 11.10
CA ILE A 14 15.67 19.28 10.96
C ILE A 14 15.50 19.96 12.31
N ASP A 15 15.68 21.29 12.34
CA ASP A 15 15.59 22.08 13.57
C ASP A 15 14.16 22.57 13.86
N ASN A 16 13.27 22.52 12.87
CA ASN A 16 11.92 23.09 12.90
C ASN A 16 10.82 22.02 12.87
N ALA A 17 11.01 20.91 13.56
CA ALA A 17 10.04 19.83 13.58
C ALA A 17 8.65 20.25 14.11
N ASP A 18 8.58 21.29 14.95
CA ASP A 18 7.34 21.89 15.46
C ASP A 18 6.53 22.64 14.39
N GLU A 19 7.15 23.05 13.29
CA GLU A 19 6.50 23.68 12.14
C GLU A 19 5.85 22.66 11.20
N LEU A 20 6.19 21.38 11.33
CA LEU A 20 5.58 20.34 10.51
C LEU A 20 4.07 20.29 10.71
N PRO A 21 3.26 20.36 9.64
CA PRO A 21 1.81 20.55 9.76
C PRO A 21 1.09 19.52 10.62
N ARG A 22 1.66 18.33 10.75
CA ARG A 22 1.04 17.18 11.43
C ARG A 22 1.62 16.86 12.79
N ILE A 23 2.67 17.53 13.22
CA ILE A 23 3.29 17.27 14.52
C ILE A 23 2.30 17.45 15.68
N ARG A 24 1.29 18.31 15.50
CA ARG A 24 0.24 18.55 16.48
C ARG A 24 -0.57 17.29 16.86
N ASN A 25 -0.62 16.32 15.97
CA ASN A 25 -1.32 15.06 16.18
C ASN A 25 -0.39 13.94 16.67
N TYR A 26 0.86 14.28 16.95
CA TYR A 26 1.82 13.32 17.49
C TYR A 26 1.43 12.92 18.90
N ARG A 27 1.46 11.60 19.16
CA ARG A 27 1.23 11.01 20.48
C ARG A 27 2.17 9.85 20.69
N LEU A 28 2.77 9.80 21.89
CA LEU A 28 3.39 8.58 22.38
C LEU A 28 2.31 7.63 22.90
N ASN A 29 2.44 6.35 22.66
CA ASN A 29 1.57 5.32 23.19
C ASN A 29 2.37 4.06 23.51
N GLU A 30 1.73 3.10 24.21
CA GLU A 30 2.37 1.85 24.66
C GLU A 30 2.93 0.99 23.52
N HIS A 31 2.47 1.17 22.31
CA HIS A 31 2.87 0.39 21.13
C HIS A 31 3.80 1.17 20.18
N GLY A 32 4.44 2.23 20.68
CA GLY A 32 5.29 3.11 19.92
C GLY A 32 4.63 4.44 19.56
N CYS A 33 5.17 5.13 18.59
CA CYS A 33 4.69 6.45 18.21
C CYS A 33 3.79 6.40 16.97
N ASN A 34 2.89 7.37 16.90
CA ASN A 34 1.96 7.53 15.79
C ASN A 34 2.62 8.22 14.58
N LEU A 35 3.69 7.63 14.03
CA LEU A 35 4.50 8.21 12.96
C LEU A 35 4.23 7.62 11.56
N TRP A 36 3.15 6.89 11.36
CA TRP A 36 2.81 6.30 10.06
C TRP A 36 2.67 7.32 8.91
N TRP A 37 2.46 8.58 9.23
CA TRP A 37 2.31 9.71 8.31
C TRP A 37 3.63 10.41 7.97
N VAL A 38 4.77 9.93 8.47
CA VAL A 38 6.10 10.41 8.05
C VAL A 38 6.41 9.77 6.71
N GLU A 39 6.02 10.45 5.65
CA GLU A 39 6.11 10.02 4.26
C GLU A 39 6.78 11.10 3.42
N TYR A 40 7.58 10.70 2.43
CA TYR A 40 8.25 11.59 1.49
C TYR A 40 8.50 10.89 0.16
N GLY A 41 8.65 11.68 -0.91
CA GLY A 41 9.07 11.18 -2.22
C GLY A 41 7.94 10.98 -3.23
N GLY A 42 6.70 11.43 -2.96
CA GLY A 42 5.59 11.31 -3.91
C GLY A 42 5.77 12.11 -5.21
N ARG A 43 6.70 13.07 -5.23
CA ARG A 43 7.11 13.83 -6.44
C ARG A 43 8.44 13.37 -7.03
N LEU A 44 9.09 12.38 -6.42
CA LEU A 44 10.39 11.88 -6.82
C LEU A 44 10.26 10.50 -7.49
N ASP A 45 11.28 10.12 -8.24
CA ASP A 45 11.41 8.73 -8.70
C ASP A 45 11.76 7.83 -7.52
N THR A 46 10.76 7.14 -6.99
CA THR A 46 10.90 6.28 -5.81
C THR A 46 11.83 5.09 -6.01
N ILE A 47 12.35 4.90 -7.21
CA ILE A 47 13.31 3.84 -7.55
C ILE A 47 14.72 4.37 -7.59
N HIS A 48 14.96 5.38 -8.42
CA HIS A 48 16.31 5.90 -8.64
C HIS A 48 16.74 6.92 -7.57
N GLN A 49 15.79 7.61 -6.95
CA GLN A 49 16.04 8.59 -5.88
C GLN A 49 15.77 8.02 -4.48
N SER A 50 15.83 6.71 -4.30
CA SER A 50 15.56 6.05 -3.00
C SER A 50 16.49 6.53 -1.89
N GLU A 51 17.76 6.79 -2.18
CA GLU A 51 18.73 7.26 -1.19
C GLU A 51 18.42 8.70 -0.76
N GLU A 52 18.07 9.58 -1.70
CA GLU A 52 17.64 10.95 -1.40
C GLU A 52 16.40 10.95 -0.50
N ILE A 53 15.40 10.13 -0.84
CA ILE A 53 14.19 9.96 -0.05
C ILE A 53 14.52 9.47 1.37
N LYS A 54 15.41 8.49 1.49
CA LYS A 54 15.85 7.96 2.79
C LYS A 54 16.49 9.03 3.66
N PHE A 55 17.42 9.78 3.12
CA PHE A 55 18.12 10.82 3.88
C PHE A 55 17.18 11.94 4.31
N GLU A 56 16.23 12.32 3.46
CA GLU A 56 15.21 13.31 3.84
C GLU A 56 14.30 12.78 4.97
N LEU A 57 13.86 11.54 4.89
CA LEU A 57 13.09 10.91 5.97
C LEU A 57 13.89 10.81 7.27
N TRP A 58 15.18 10.55 7.21
CA TRP A 58 16.03 10.53 8.40
C TRP A 58 16.13 11.91 9.05
N LYS A 59 16.34 12.96 8.28
CA LYS A 59 16.32 14.33 8.82
C LYS A 59 15.04 14.59 9.63
N VAL A 60 13.90 14.23 9.05
CA VAL A 60 12.59 14.42 9.68
C VAL A 60 12.44 13.54 10.94
N VAL A 61 12.77 12.25 10.87
CA VAL A 61 12.60 11.34 12.01
C VAL A 61 13.46 11.77 13.19
N TYR A 62 14.74 12.11 12.96
CA TYR A 62 15.64 12.54 14.01
C TYR A 62 15.26 13.91 14.57
N GLY A 63 14.75 14.83 13.75
CA GLY A 63 14.23 16.12 14.22
C GLY A 63 12.93 16.00 15.02
N ILE A 64 12.00 15.14 14.60
CA ILE A 64 10.80 14.84 15.40
C ILE A 64 11.18 14.24 16.75
N TRP A 65 12.16 13.34 16.79
CA TRP A 65 12.60 12.74 18.03
C TRP A 65 13.26 13.76 18.96
N ASP A 66 14.01 14.72 18.40
CA ASP A 66 14.55 15.86 19.15
C ASP A 66 13.43 16.70 19.77
N TYR A 67 12.44 17.06 18.99
CA TYR A 67 11.27 17.77 19.46
C TYR A 67 10.54 17.03 20.59
N VAL A 68 10.38 15.71 20.46
CA VAL A 68 9.75 14.88 21.49
C VAL A 68 10.56 14.89 22.79
N LYS A 69 11.88 14.79 22.70
CA LYS A 69 12.76 14.70 23.87
C LYS A 69 13.00 16.06 24.53
N ASN A 70 13.12 17.12 23.76
CA ASN A 70 13.69 18.39 24.23
C ASN A 70 12.68 19.55 24.25
N SER A 71 11.47 19.42 23.71
CA SER A 71 10.45 20.49 23.72
C SER A 71 9.76 20.70 25.08
N GLY A 72 9.88 19.74 26.01
CA GLY A 72 9.15 19.74 27.28
C GLY A 72 7.66 19.38 27.16
N LYS A 73 7.16 19.08 25.95
CA LYS A 73 5.74 18.76 25.70
C LYS A 73 5.39 17.28 25.96
N TYR A 74 6.40 16.43 26.06
CA TYR A 74 6.25 14.96 26.18
C TYR A 74 7.05 14.43 27.38
N PRO A 75 6.65 14.74 28.62
CA PRO A 75 7.39 14.30 29.81
C PRO A 75 7.50 12.78 29.89
N GLU A 76 6.52 12.05 29.35
CA GLU A 76 6.53 10.60 29.26
C GLU A 76 7.67 10.04 28.40
N SER A 77 8.31 10.87 27.59
CA SER A 77 9.46 10.48 26.77
C SER A 77 10.77 10.42 27.53
N GLU A 78 10.83 10.91 28.79
CA GLU A 78 12.05 11.10 29.54
C GLU A 78 12.95 9.85 29.57
N ASN A 79 12.35 8.69 29.80
CA ASN A 79 13.05 7.40 29.91
C ASN A 79 13.13 6.63 28.57
N LEU A 80 12.66 7.22 27.46
CA LEU A 80 12.68 6.59 26.16
C LEU A 80 13.95 6.95 25.37
N THR A 81 14.40 6.02 24.53
CA THR A 81 15.49 6.22 23.59
C THR A 81 15.07 5.83 22.17
N LEU A 82 15.68 6.44 21.18
CA LEU A 82 15.56 6.02 19.79
C LEU A 82 16.55 4.86 19.57
N GLU A 83 16.04 3.64 19.62
CA GLU A 83 16.86 2.44 19.50
C GLU A 83 17.31 2.19 18.05
N TRP A 84 16.43 2.44 17.09
CA TRP A 84 16.70 2.12 15.69
C TRP A 84 15.84 2.93 14.73
N VAL A 85 16.42 3.33 13.60
CA VAL A 85 15.72 3.93 12.46
C VAL A 85 16.02 3.10 11.21
N GLY A 86 14.99 2.77 10.45
CA GLY A 86 15.11 1.96 9.25
C GLY A 86 16.08 2.55 8.22
N THR A 87 16.92 1.71 7.65
CA THR A 87 17.87 2.09 6.59
C THR A 87 17.28 2.00 5.19
N ILE A 88 16.10 1.38 5.07
CA ILE A 88 15.36 1.24 3.80
C ILE A 88 13.97 1.85 4.00
N PRO A 89 13.59 2.87 3.23
CA PRO A 89 12.24 3.42 3.28
C PRO A 89 11.19 2.35 2.92
N GLY A 90 10.09 2.34 3.65
CA GLY A 90 8.97 1.45 3.35
C GLY A 90 8.21 1.93 2.11
N LYS A 91 8.45 1.32 0.96
CA LYS A 91 7.76 1.66 -0.29
C LYS A 91 6.39 0.99 -0.33
N ARG A 92 5.32 1.77 -0.43
CA ARG A 92 3.96 1.26 -0.62
C ARG A 92 3.55 1.22 -2.08
N GLU A 93 3.99 2.17 -2.88
CA GLU A 93 3.78 2.25 -4.31
C GLU A 93 5.11 2.51 -5.00
N SER A 94 5.35 1.82 -6.11
CA SER A 94 6.53 1.93 -6.94
C SER A 94 6.15 1.56 -8.36
N ARG A 95 6.74 0.51 -8.94
CA ARG A 95 6.34 0.00 -10.24
C ARG A 95 5.09 -0.87 -10.13
N ARG A 96 4.14 -0.65 -11.02
CA ARG A 96 3.04 -1.56 -11.31
C ARG A 96 3.24 -2.09 -12.72
N PHE A 97 2.87 -3.34 -12.92
CA PHE A 97 2.93 -3.94 -14.24
C PHE A 97 1.65 -3.65 -15.02
N GLU A 98 1.74 -3.72 -16.33
CA GLU A 98 0.56 -3.66 -17.19
C GLU A 98 0.08 -5.08 -17.50
N GLY A 99 -1.18 -5.33 -17.19
CA GLY A 99 -1.92 -6.52 -17.59
C GLY A 99 -2.72 -6.26 -18.87
N ASP A 100 -3.47 -7.27 -19.31
CA ASP A 100 -4.41 -7.11 -20.43
C ASP A 100 -5.60 -6.19 -20.05
N TYR A 101 -5.75 -5.88 -18.78
CA TYR A 101 -6.67 -4.87 -18.26
C TYR A 101 -5.99 -4.09 -17.13
N MET A 102 -6.26 -2.79 -17.09
CA MET A 102 -5.82 -1.92 -15.97
C MET A 102 -7.07 -1.51 -15.18
N LEU A 103 -7.13 -1.92 -13.91
CA LEU A 103 -8.18 -1.45 -13.00
C LEU A 103 -8.07 0.05 -12.81
N VAL A 104 -9.14 0.78 -13.05
CA VAL A 104 -9.19 2.25 -12.92
C VAL A 104 -10.24 2.69 -11.90
N GLN A 105 -10.17 3.97 -11.52
CA GLN A 105 -11.11 4.55 -10.55
C GLN A 105 -12.57 4.34 -10.93
N GLN A 106 -12.90 4.53 -12.19
CA GLN A 106 -14.27 4.40 -12.70
C GLN A 106 -14.85 3.02 -12.46
N ASP A 107 -14.04 1.99 -12.65
CA ASP A 107 -14.45 0.60 -12.42
C ASP A 107 -14.88 0.37 -10.96
N ILE A 108 -14.16 1.00 -10.02
CA ILE A 108 -14.42 0.91 -8.58
C ILE A 108 -15.71 1.69 -8.23
N VAL A 109 -15.83 2.92 -8.73
CA VAL A 109 -16.96 3.80 -8.44
C VAL A 109 -18.28 3.26 -9.02
N GLU A 110 -18.21 2.71 -10.23
CA GLU A 110 -19.35 2.13 -10.95
C GLU A 110 -19.63 0.69 -10.52
N GLN A 111 -18.73 0.08 -9.72
CA GLN A 111 -18.81 -1.33 -9.33
C GLN A 111 -18.96 -2.26 -10.54
N LYS A 112 -18.13 -2.01 -11.54
CA LYS A 112 -18.18 -2.72 -12.81
C LYS A 112 -18.05 -4.22 -12.63
N ASP A 113 -18.92 -4.96 -13.28
CA ASP A 113 -18.85 -6.41 -13.33
C ASP A 113 -17.99 -6.90 -14.50
N TYR A 114 -17.29 -8.03 -14.29
CA TYR A 114 -16.42 -8.62 -15.28
C TYR A 114 -16.70 -10.11 -15.44
N TYR A 115 -16.70 -10.59 -16.67
CA TYR A 115 -16.82 -12.02 -16.96
C TYR A 115 -15.67 -12.84 -16.32
N ASP A 116 -14.52 -12.21 -16.12
CA ASP A 116 -13.30 -12.81 -15.58
C ASP A 116 -12.96 -12.34 -14.16
N ARG A 117 -13.96 -11.95 -13.36
CA ARG A 117 -13.76 -11.58 -11.96
C ARG A 117 -13.21 -12.73 -11.14
N VAL A 118 -12.17 -12.47 -10.34
CA VAL A 118 -11.49 -13.50 -9.51
C VAL A 118 -11.11 -13.03 -8.12
N ALA A 119 -11.24 -11.73 -7.87
CA ALA A 119 -10.98 -11.14 -6.56
C ALA A 119 -11.90 -9.94 -6.32
N PHE A 120 -11.95 -9.48 -5.09
CA PHE A 120 -12.80 -8.39 -4.65
C PHE A 120 -12.02 -7.40 -3.78
N GLY A 121 -12.41 -6.14 -3.84
CA GLY A 121 -11.98 -5.09 -2.94
C GLY A 121 -13.18 -4.31 -2.41
N GLY A 122 -13.00 -3.63 -1.29
CA GLY A 122 -14.07 -2.83 -0.66
C GLY A 122 -13.51 -1.69 0.18
N TRP A 123 -12.18 -1.53 0.21
CA TRP A 123 -11.55 -0.41 0.90
C TRP A 123 -11.76 0.90 0.15
N ALA A 124 -11.78 2.01 0.88
CA ALA A 124 -11.78 3.33 0.26
C ALA A 124 -10.58 3.53 -0.68
N MET A 125 -10.75 4.36 -1.70
CA MET A 125 -9.63 4.89 -2.47
C MET A 125 -8.89 5.89 -1.58
N ASP A 126 -7.82 5.43 -0.95
CA ASP A 126 -7.05 6.12 0.07
C ASP A 126 -5.79 6.72 -0.56
N LEU A 127 -5.81 8.04 -0.78
CA LEU A 127 -4.75 8.76 -1.44
C LEU A 127 -3.99 9.65 -0.45
N HIS A 128 -2.68 9.57 -0.49
CA HIS A 128 -1.77 10.38 0.30
C HIS A 128 -1.22 11.54 -0.52
N PRO A 129 -1.02 12.73 0.07
CA PRO A 129 -0.50 13.89 -0.65
C PRO A 129 0.93 13.63 -1.13
N ALA A 130 1.24 14.08 -2.35
CA ALA A 130 2.57 13.88 -2.96
C ALA A 130 3.71 14.57 -2.17
N ASP A 131 3.42 15.68 -1.48
CA ASP A 131 4.38 16.40 -0.65
C ASP A 131 4.65 15.72 0.70
N GLY A 132 3.94 14.63 1.01
CA GLY A 132 4.15 13.82 2.20
C GLY A 132 4.09 14.62 3.49
N ILE A 133 5.16 14.52 4.30
CA ILE A 133 5.27 15.17 5.61
C ILE A 133 5.18 16.71 5.55
N TYR A 134 5.57 17.30 4.43
CA TYR A 134 5.53 18.76 4.22
C TYR A 134 4.19 19.27 3.69
N SER A 135 3.25 18.39 3.40
CA SER A 135 1.95 18.78 2.87
C SER A 135 1.12 19.55 3.90
N GLN A 136 0.49 20.64 3.46
CA GLN A 136 -0.49 21.40 4.25
C GLN A 136 -1.87 20.70 4.29
N TYR A 137 -2.08 19.68 3.47
CA TYR A 137 -3.30 18.88 3.45
C TYR A 137 -3.26 17.75 4.48
N ASN A 138 -4.39 17.07 4.68
CA ASN A 138 -4.48 15.88 5.52
C ASN A 138 -3.52 14.79 5.03
N SER A 139 -3.11 13.91 5.96
CA SER A 139 -2.20 12.79 5.67
C SER A 139 -2.73 11.82 4.62
N CYS A 140 -4.05 11.72 4.51
CA CYS A 140 -4.73 10.98 3.44
C CYS A 140 -6.13 11.56 3.21
N THR A 141 -6.65 11.31 2.02
CA THR A 141 -8.05 11.55 1.68
C THR A 141 -8.66 10.24 1.22
N GLN A 142 -9.80 9.89 1.81
CA GLN A 142 -10.47 8.62 1.57
C GLN A 142 -11.81 8.85 0.86
N TRP A 143 -11.97 8.24 -0.31
CA TRP A 143 -13.24 8.18 -1.03
C TRP A 143 -13.80 6.77 -0.95
N HIS A 144 -14.85 6.61 -0.14
CA HIS A 144 -15.47 5.31 0.06
C HIS A 144 -16.23 4.85 -1.20
N THR A 145 -16.12 3.55 -1.47
CA THR A 145 -16.88 2.90 -2.54
C THR A 145 -18.32 2.67 -2.09
N LYS A 146 -19.23 2.50 -3.04
CA LYS A 146 -20.64 2.18 -2.73
C LYS A 146 -20.82 0.77 -2.13
N GLY A 147 -19.82 -0.08 -2.31
CA GLY A 147 -19.82 -1.46 -1.85
C GLY A 147 -18.57 -2.20 -2.30
N VAL A 148 -18.65 -3.51 -2.34
CA VAL A 148 -17.58 -4.38 -2.82
C VAL A 148 -17.53 -4.34 -4.34
N TYR A 149 -16.33 -4.14 -4.89
CA TYR A 149 -16.08 -4.13 -6.33
C TYR A 149 -15.28 -5.36 -6.76
N SER A 150 -15.44 -5.77 -8.02
CA SER A 150 -14.74 -6.90 -8.62
C SER A 150 -13.38 -6.47 -9.20
N ILE A 151 -12.41 -7.39 -9.16
CA ILE A 151 -11.13 -7.25 -9.84
C ILE A 151 -11.01 -8.36 -10.89
N PRO A 152 -10.84 -8.01 -12.18
CA PRO A 152 -10.77 -8.99 -13.24
C PRO A 152 -9.41 -9.73 -13.26
N TYR A 153 -9.42 -10.99 -13.69
CA TYR A 153 -8.22 -11.82 -13.81
C TYR A 153 -7.15 -11.19 -14.70
N ARG A 154 -7.56 -10.45 -15.73
CA ARG A 154 -6.65 -9.74 -16.65
C ARG A 154 -5.77 -8.67 -15.98
N CYS A 155 -6.01 -8.31 -14.73
CA CYS A 155 -5.12 -7.47 -13.92
C CYS A 155 -3.96 -8.27 -13.28
N TYR A 156 -4.01 -9.60 -13.28
CA TYR A 156 -3.12 -10.48 -12.51
C TYR A 156 -2.08 -11.22 -13.35
N TYR A 157 -1.87 -10.83 -14.59
CA TYR A 157 -0.77 -11.35 -15.42
C TYR A 157 -0.24 -10.27 -16.35
N SER A 158 1.02 -10.42 -16.79
CA SER A 158 1.68 -9.45 -17.66
C SER A 158 1.08 -9.44 -19.06
N ARG A 159 0.91 -8.24 -19.61
CA ARG A 159 0.55 -8.05 -21.01
C ARG A 159 1.67 -8.50 -21.96
N ASP A 160 2.92 -8.30 -21.55
CA ASP A 160 4.09 -8.41 -22.44
C ASP A 160 4.90 -9.70 -22.21
N ILE A 161 4.69 -10.40 -21.10
CA ILE A 161 5.42 -11.63 -20.76
C ILE A 161 4.42 -12.77 -20.56
N ASP A 162 4.48 -13.76 -21.43
CA ASP A 162 3.47 -14.82 -21.56
C ASP A 162 3.31 -15.75 -20.33
N ASN A 163 4.33 -15.86 -19.49
CA ASN A 163 4.36 -16.75 -18.32
C ASN A 163 4.55 -16.01 -16.99
N LEU A 164 4.30 -14.70 -16.95
CA LEU A 164 4.43 -13.88 -15.74
C LEU A 164 3.06 -13.57 -15.15
N PHE A 165 2.85 -14.03 -13.92
CA PHE A 165 1.71 -13.65 -13.09
C PHE A 165 2.08 -12.48 -12.16
N LEU A 166 1.08 -11.71 -11.77
CA LEU A 166 1.19 -10.53 -10.92
C LEU A 166 0.31 -10.73 -9.69
N ALA A 167 0.81 -10.40 -8.50
CA ALA A 167 0.01 -10.47 -7.28
C ALA A 167 0.38 -9.32 -6.31
N GLY A 168 -0.50 -9.05 -5.34
CA GLY A 168 -0.27 -8.01 -4.35
C GLY A 168 -0.33 -6.61 -4.95
N ARG A 169 0.63 -5.76 -4.58
CA ARG A 169 0.64 -4.34 -4.95
C ARG A 169 1.18 -4.03 -6.34
N ILE A 170 1.60 -5.02 -7.09
CA ILE A 170 2.16 -4.85 -8.44
C ILE A 170 1.18 -5.20 -9.56
N ILE A 171 -0.08 -5.53 -9.24
CA ILE A 171 -1.10 -5.80 -10.24
C ILE A 171 -1.34 -4.60 -11.17
N SER A 172 -1.95 -4.84 -12.31
CA SER A 172 -2.28 -3.80 -13.27
C SER A 172 -3.43 -2.93 -12.75
N ALA A 173 -3.08 -1.79 -12.16
CA ALA A 173 -4.04 -0.82 -11.64
C ALA A 173 -3.51 0.61 -11.80
N SER A 174 -4.39 1.58 -11.99
CA SER A 174 -4.05 3.00 -11.94
C SER A 174 -3.68 3.42 -10.50
N HIS A 175 -3.03 4.58 -10.35
CA HIS A 175 -2.67 5.11 -9.02
C HIS A 175 -3.88 5.21 -8.08
N VAL A 176 -4.99 5.74 -8.54
CA VAL A 176 -6.20 5.91 -7.73
C VAL A 176 -6.84 4.57 -7.36
N ALA A 177 -6.98 3.66 -8.32
CA ALA A 177 -7.50 2.31 -8.06
C ALA A 177 -6.58 1.52 -7.12
N PHE A 178 -5.27 1.69 -7.24
CA PHE A 178 -4.29 1.11 -6.33
C PHE A 178 -4.52 1.56 -4.88
N GLY A 179 -4.91 2.81 -4.65
CA GLY A 179 -5.24 3.32 -3.31
C GLY A 179 -6.25 2.45 -2.55
N SER A 180 -7.16 1.80 -3.27
CA SER A 180 -8.13 0.85 -2.71
C SER A 180 -7.60 -0.60 -2.72
N SER A 181 -7.04 -1.05 -3.86
CA SER A 181 -6.70 -2.47 -4.06
C SER A 181 -5.45 -2.94 -3.32
N ARG A 182 -4.63 -2.03 -2.79
CA ARG A 182 -3.35 -2.31 -2.11
C ARG A 182 -3.46 -2.90 -0.71
N VAL A 183 -4.64 -2.92 -0.10
CA VAL A 183 -4.81 -3.41 1.27
C VAL A 183 -4.62 -4.92 1.35
N MET A 184 -4.15 -5.39 2.51
CA MET A 184 -3.69 -6.78 2.69
C MET A 184 -4.71 -7.82 2.27
N LEU A 185 -5.97 -7.69 2.68
CA LEU A 185 -7.00 -8.69 2.38
C LEU A 185 -7.30 -8.77 0.88
N THR A 186 -7.42 -7.63 0.20
CA THR A 186 -7.60 -7.57 -1.26
C THR A 186 -6.40 -8.19 -1.98
N CYS A 187 -5.17 -7.90 -1.53
CA CYS A 187 -3.97 -8.51 -2.06
C CYS A 187 -3.93 -10.03 -1.84
N SER A 188 -4.41 -10.51 -0.69
CA SER A 188 -4.48 -11.95 -0.38
C SER A 188 -5.46 -12.69 -1.29
N HIS A 189 -6.64 -12.11 -1.55
CA HIS A 189 -7.60 -12.66 -2.51
C HIS A 189 -6.99 -12.81 -3.90
N GLY A 190 -6.33 -11.74 -4.39
CA GLY A 190 -5.63 -11.78 -5.67
C GLY A 190 -4.51 -12.82 -5.70
N GLY A 191 -3.75 -12.92 -4.61
CA GLY A 191 -2.67 -13.92 -4.48
C GLY A 191 -3.18 -15.37 -4.56
N GLN A 192 -4.33 -15.65 -3.92
CA GLN A 192 -4.96 -16.96 -4.02
C GLN A 192 -5.46 -17.24 -5.45
N ALA A 193 -6.09 -16.25 -6.07
CA ALA A 193 -6.53 -16.39 -7.46
C ALA A 193 -5.35 -16.72 -8.40
N VAL A 194 -4.22 -16.05 -8.22
CA VAL A 194 -2.98 -16.31 -8.97
C VAL A 194 -2.46 -17.71 -8.69
N GLY A 195 -2.33 -18.13 -7.42
CA GLY A 195 -1.85 -19.49 -7.09
C GLY A 195 -2.72 -20.60 -7.73
N LYS A 196 -4.03 -20.43 -7.69
CA LYS A 196 -4.98 -21.35 -8.34
C LYS A 196 -4.85 -21.31 -9.87
N ALA A 197 -4.70 -20.12 -10.45
CA ALA A 197 -4.51 -19.94 -11.89
C ALA A 197 -3.23 -20.62 -12.39
N VAL A 198 -2.11 -20.47 -11.66
CA VAL A 198 -0.85 -21.16 -11.96
C VAL A 198 -1.05 -22.67 -12.03
N SER A 199 -1.72 -23.27 -11.03
CA SER A 199 -2.00 -24.70 -11.00
C SER A 199 -2.82 -25.16 -12.21
N ILE A 200 -3.85 -24.40 -12.60
CA ILE A 200 -4.69 -24.71 -13.76
C ILE A 200 -3.88 -24.59 -15.06
N CYS A 201 -3.10 -23.53 -15.21
CA CYS A 201 -2.25 -23.30 -16.38
C CYS A 201 -1.24 -24.44 -16.58
N LEU A 202 -0.55 -24.86 -15.51
CA LEU A 202 0.42 -25.96 -15.57
C LEU A 202 -0.25 -27.29 -15.99
N LYS A 203 -1.40 -27.63 -15.38
CA LYS A 203 -2.12 -28.86 -15.68
C LYS A 203 -2.62 -28.94 -17.14
N ASN A 204 -2.99 -27.81 -17.72
CA ASN A 204 -3.55 -27.75 -19.08
C ASN A 204 -2.52 -27.27 -20.11
N LYS A 205 -1.27 -26.97 -19.72
CA LYS A 205 -0.24 -26.38 -20.57
C LYS A 205 -0.71 -25.06 -21.22
N TRP A 206 -1.39 -24.25 -20.45
CA TRP A 206 -1.93 -22.95 -20.87
C TRP A 206 -1.04 -21.79 -20.41
N THR A 207 -1.06 -20.73 -21.18
CA THR A 207 -0.57 -19.42 -20.73
C THR A 207 -1.62 -18.72 -19.84
N PRO A 208 -1.25 -17.75 -19.01
CA PRO A 208 -2.20 -16.90 -18.29
C PRO A 208 -3.31 -16.33 -19.18
N ARG A 209 -2.92 -15.81 -20.35
CA ARG A 209 -3.86 -15.24 -21.35
C ARG A 209 -4.81 -16.29 -21.94
N THR A 210 -4.36 -17.54 -22.08
CA THR A 210 -5.24 -18.62 -22.52
C THR A 210 -6.32 -18.91 -21.47
N LEU A 211 -5.98 -18.87 -20.18
CA LEU A 211 -6.94 -19.04 -19.09
C LEU A 211 -7.95 -17.88 -19.03
N ALA A 212 -7.56 -16.65 -19.40
CA ALA A 212 -8.42 -15.47 -19.42
C ALA A 212 -9.58 -15.55 -20.44
N LYS A 213 -9.54 -16.46 -21.43
CA LYS A 213 -10.60 -16.62 -22.42
C LYS A 213 -11.93 -17.00 -21.75
N LYS A 214 -13.05 -16.47 -22.27
CA LYS A 214 -14.41 -16.70 -21.72
C LYS A 214 -14.72 -18.17 -21.49
N ASP A 215 -14.30 -19.06 -22.40
CA ASP A 215 -14.55 -20.50 -22.32
C ASP A 215 -13.68 -21.20 -21.26
N ASN A 216 -12.61 -20.59 -20.79
CA ASN A 216 -11.65 -21.20 -19.88
C ASN A 216 -11.73 -20.65 -18.47
N ILE A 217 -12.05 -19.36 -18.30
CA ILE A 217 -11.99 -18.66 -17.01
C ILE A 217 -12.93 -19.26 -15.94
N GLY A 218 -14.03 -19.85 -16.37
CA GLY A 218 -14.96 -20.56 -15.48
C GLY A 218 -14.32 -21.66 -14.66
N LYS A 219 -13.24 -22.29 -15.15
CA LYS A 219 -12.47 -23.30 -14.39
C LYS A 219 -11.80 -22.68 -13.16
N LEU A 220 -11.25 -21.48 -13.31
CA LEU A 220 -10.64 -20.76 -12.20
C LEU A 220 -11.70 -20.29 -11.20
N GLN A 221 -12.78 -19.69 -11.69
CA GLN A 221 -13.88 -19.20 -10.84
C GLN A 221 -14.50 -20.34 -10.02
N LEU A 222 -14.77 -21.47 -10.65
CA LEU A 222 -15.27 -22.67 -9.96
C LEU A 222 -14.28 -23.20 -8.91
N ALA A 223 -12.99 -23.20 -9.21
CA ALA A 223 -11.97 -23.65 -8.26
C ALA A 223 -11.88 -22.70 -7.04
N LEU A 224 -11.96 -21.39 -7.25
CA LEU A 224 -11.96 -20.39 -6.18
C LEU A 224 -13.23 -20.49 -5.32
N SER A 225 -14.39 -20.74 -5.91
CA SER A 225 -15.64 -20.96 -5.17
C SER A 225 -15.55 -22.18 -4.23
N ARG A 226 -14.90 -23.26 -4.66
CA ARG A 226 -14.69 -24.44 -3.83
C ARG A 226 -13.74 -24.20 -2.67
N ASP A 227 -12.81 -23.29 -2.81
CA ASP A 227 -11.88 -22.91 -1.73
C ASP A 227 -12.49 -21.93 -0.73
N CYS A 228 -13.77 -21.61 -0.83
CA CYS A 228 -14.58 -20.77 0.09
C CYS A 228 -14.17 -19.29 0.17
N LEU A 229 -13.27 -18.79 -0.66
CA LEU A 229 -12.89 -17.37 -0.63
C LEU A 229 -13.77 -16.47 -1.51
N LEU A 230 -14.47 -17.00 -2.47
CA LEU A 230 -15.49 -16.28 -3.23
C LEU A 230 -16.86 -16.21 -2.52
N TYR A 231 -16.98 -16.79 -1.33
CA TYR A 231 -18.22 -16.80 -0.55
C TYR A 231 -18.65 -15.41 -0.03
N THR A 232 -17.77 -14.43 -0.10
CA THR A 232 -18.06 -13.07 0.33
C THR A 232 -18.55 -12.18 -0.80
N SER A 233 -18.90 -12.73 -1.97
CA SER A 233 -19.71 -11.99 -2.91
C SER A 233 -21.04 -11.67 -2.23
N PRO A 234 -21.42 -10.39 -2.06
CA PRO A 234 -22.76 -10.11 -1.55
C PRO A 234 -23.74 -10.84 -2.46
N SER A 235 -24.65 -11.58 -1.83
CA SER A 235 -25.83 -12.10 -2.52
C SER A 235 -26.53 -10.93 -3.19
N PRO A 236 -27.02 -11.09 -4.42
CA PRO A 236 -27.75 -10.03 -5.10
C PRO A 236 -28.95 -9.56 -4.29
#